data_ad274ef574823ae5f69d94b12423f4cb
#
_entry.id   ad274ef574823ae5f69d94b12423f4cb
#
_cell.length_a   1.000
_cell.length_b   1.000
_cell.length_c   1.000
_cell.angle_alpha   90.00
_cell.angle_beta   90.00
_cell.angle_gamma   90.00
#
_symmetry.space_group_name_H-M   'P 1'
#
loop_
_entity.id
_entity.type
_entity.pdbx_description
1 polymer ?
#
loop_
_entity_poly.entity_id
_entity_poly.type
_entity_poly.pdbx_seq_one_letter_code
_entity_poly.pdbx_strand_id
1 'polypeptide(L)'
;MDAYIAREHDFTRDASHELRTPLTVIRVAADLIAHDEGLSERSRRSLGRIRGANAEMESLMDALLLLARDEDVALETEDFAARDIVEHEIERVRPLIEGKGLALDLQVEAEPQLHAPPRVLGVMLGNLLSNAVRFTDAGRICVRLSADRVEVTDTGIGMDAAALARAFEPFYRANLERPPGPGLGLSIAHRLGQRCRWPLQLASTPGQGTRATILFGAGIPRD
;
A
#
# COMPACT_ATOMS: atom_id res chain seq x y z
N MET A 1 -12.48 20.51 25.55
CA MET A 1 -11.53 19.99 24.53
C MET A 1 -12.10 18.76 23.85
N ASP A 2 -12.69 17.84 24.60
CA ASP A 2 -13.22 16.54 24.11
C ASP A 2 -14.34 16.65 23.05
N ALA A 3 -15.24 17.65 23.16
CA ALA A 3 -16.35 17.81 22.21
C ALA A 3 -15.92 18.33 20.82
N TYR A 4 -14.78 18.99 20.70
CA TYR A 4 -14.22 19.44 19.42
C TYR A 4 -13.53 18.29 18.71
N ILE A 5 -12.78 17.51 19.44
CA ILE A 5 -12.09 16.30 18.97
C ILE A 5 -13.11 15.26 18.48
N ALA A 6 -14.17 15.00 19.24
CA ALA A 6 -15.23 14.08 18.84
C ALA A 6 -15.93 14.49 17.53
N ARG A 7 -16.14 15.79 17.29
CA ARG A 7 -16.72 16.29 16.02
C ARG A 7 -15.77 16.14 14.83
N GLU A 8 -14.48 16.31 15.03
CA GLU A 8 -13.47 16.13 13.97
C GLU A 8 -13.36 14.66 13.57
N HIS A 9 -13.50 13.74 14.52
CA HIS A 9 -13.54 12.30 14.28
C HIS A 9 -14.79 11.84 13.53
N ASP A 10 -15.97 12.31 13.96
CA ASP A 10 -17.22 11.99 13.28
C ASP A 10 -17.19 12.53 11.84
N PHE A 11 -16.70 13.76 11.64
CA PHE A 11 -16.55 14.35 10.31
C PHE A 11 -15.59 13.54 9.42
N THR A 12 -14.44 13.09 9.96
CA THR A 12 -13.47 12.32 9.16
C THR A 12 -14.02 10.94 8.79
N ARG A 13 -14.76 10.30 9.71
CA ARG A 13 -15.44 9.03 9.46
C ARG A 13 -16.54 9.16 8.42
N ASP A 14 -17.40 10.15 8.58
CA ASP A 14 -18.55 10.40 7.69
C ASP A 14 -18.06 10.81 6.30
N ALA A 15 -17.11 11.74 6.20
CA ALA A 15 -16.48 12.13 4.95
C ALA A 15 -15.86 10.93 4.19
N SER A 16 -15.33 9.97 4.92
CA SER A 16 -14.73 8.77 4.31
C SER A 16 -15.77 7.79 3.80
N HIS A 17 -16.88 7.63 4.49
CA HIS A 17 -18.01 6.85 3.97
C HIS A 17 -18.59 7.49 2.72
N GLU A 18 -18.77 8.81 2.72
CA GLU A 18 -19.24 9.58 1.59
C GLU A 18 -18.30 9.54 0.38
N LEU A 19 -16.99 9.49 0.61
CA LEU A 19 -16.00 9.37 -0.47
C LEU A 19 -15.85 7.92 -0.98
N ARG A 20 -16.04 6.90 -0.15
CA ARG A 20 -15.92 5.50 -0.55
C ARG A 20 -17.01 5.11 -1.56
N THR A 21 -18.21 5.64 -1.40
CA THR A 21 -19.36 5.36 -2.30
C THR A 21 -19.03 5.74 -3.75
N PRO A 22 -18.66 6.99 -4.09
CA PRO A 22 -18.32 7.35 -5.47
C PRO A 22 -17.12 6.60 -6.02
N LEU A 23 -16.09 6.31 -5.20
CA LEU A 23 -14.94 5.51 -5.62
C LEU A 23 -15.36 4.07 -5.99
N THR A 24 -16.26 3.47 -5.20
CA THR A 24 -16.80 2.14 -5.52
C THR A 24 -17.58 2.17 -6.84
N VAL A 25 -18.37 3.21 -7.09
CA VAL A 25 -19.09 3.37 -8.36
C VAL A 25 -18.12 3.49 -9.54
N ILE A 26 -17.08 4.30 -9.41
CA ILE A 26 -16.04 4.44 -10.45
C ILE A 26 -15.35 3.10 -10.72
N ARG A 27 -15.01 2.35 -9.67
CA ARG A 27 -14.39 1.03 -9.79
C ARG A 27 -15.29 0.06 -10.54
N VAL A 28 -16.54 -0.08 -10.09
CA VAL A 28 -17.51 -1.00 -10.73
C VAL A 28 -17.76 -0.63 -12.19
N ALA A 29 -17.92 0.67 -12.50
CA ALA A 29 -18.08 1.13 -13.87
C ALA A 29 -16.85 0.82 -14.73
N ALA A 30 -15.65 1.06 -14.19
CA ALA A 30 -14.40 0.76 -14.89
C ALA A 30 -14.22 -0.76 -15.09
N ASP A 31 -14.59 -1.59 -14.12
CA ASP A 31 -14.53 -3.04 -14.26
C ASP A 31 -15.54 -3.56 -15.29
N LEU A 32 -16.75 -3.03 -15.33
CA LEU A 32 -17.75 -3.37 -16.37
C LEU A 32 -17.24 -3.04 -17.78
N ILE A 33 -16.68 -1.82 -17.95
CA ILE A 33 -16.13 -1.41 -19.25
C ILE A 33 -14.94 -2.31 -19.65
N ALA A 34 -14.13 -2.77 -18.69
CA ALA A 34 -12.97 -3.63 -18.96
C ALA A 34 -13.35 -4.99 -19.59
N HIS A 35 -14.56 -5.46 -19.37
CA HIS A 35 -15.09 -6.71 -19.97
C HIS A 35 -15.58 -6.55 -21.41
N ASP A 36 -15.62 -5.33 -21.95
CA ASP A 36 -15.99 -5.11 -23.36
C ASP A 36 -14.83 -5.52 -24.28
N GLU A 37 -15.06 -6.58 -25.08
CA GLU A 37 -14.08 -7.09 -26.05
C GLU A 37 -13.77 -6.09 -27.17
N GLY A 38 -14.68 -5.13 -27.44
CA GLY A 38 -14.56 -4.11 -28.48
C GLY A 38 -13.64 -2.93 -28.15
N LEU A 39 -13.05 -2.89 -26.96
CA LEU A 39 -12.21 -1.76 -26.54
C LEU A 39 -10.94 -1.61 -27.39
N SER A 40 -10.72 -0.39 -27.90
CA SER A 40 -9.43 -0.04 -28.52
C SER A 40 -8.29 -0.10 -27.52
N GLU A 41 -7.06 -0.32 -27.98
CA GLU A 41 -5.85 -0.27 -27.14
C GLU A 41 -5.71 1.06 -26.40
N ARG A 42 -6.14 2.17 -27.00
CA ARG A 42 -6.16 3.48 -26.35
C ARG A 42 -7.17 3.51 -25.20
N SER A 43 -8.35 2.95 -25.39
CA SER A 43 -9.39 2.88 -24.37
C SER A 43 -8.98 1.97 -23.22
N ARG A 44 -8.38 0.81 -23.49
CA ARG A 44 -7.83 -0.10 -22.46
C ARG A 44 -6.78 0.57 -21.62
N ARG A 45 -5.84 1.31 -22.23
CA ARG A 45 -4.81 2.08 -21.49
C ARG A 45 -5.42 3.18 -20.63
N SER A 46 -6.43 3.89 -21.15
CA SER A 46 -7.11 4.94 -20.37
C SER A 46 -7.87 4.35 -19.18
N LEU A 47 -8.55 3.22 -19.40
CA LEU A 47 -9.27 2.49 -18.36
C LEU A 47 -8.32 1.98 -17.26
N GLY A 48 -7.16 1.42 -17.64
CA GLY A 48 -6.12 1.03 -16.70
C GLY A 48 -5.64 2.20 -15.83
N ARG A 49 -5.52 3.41 -16.40
CA ARG A 49 -5.18 4.62 -15.65
C ARG A 49 -6.29 5.03 -14.67
N ILE A 50 -7.56 4.93 -15.06
CA ILE A 50 -8.70 5.22 -14.19
C ILE A 50 -8.73 4.24 -13.01
N ARG A 51 -8.60 2.93 -13.27
CA ARG A 51 -8.56 1.90 -12.22
C ARG A 51 -7.39 2.10 -11.27
N GLY A 52 -6.21 2.41 -11.79
CA GLY A 52 -5.03 2.71 -10.98
C GLY A 52 -5.23 3.92 -10.08
N ALA A 53 -5.77 5.03 -10.61
CA ALA A 53 -6.04 6.23 -9.85
C ALA A 53 -7.12 6.01 -8.77
N ASN A 54 -8.15 5.21 -9.09
CA ASN A 54 -9.20 4.88 -8.13
C ASN A 54 -8.66 4.05 -6.96
N ALA A 55 -7.88 3.00 -7.24
CA ALA A 55 -7.24 2.17 -6.23
C ALA A 55 -6.29 3.00 -5.32
N GLU A 56 -5.58 3.97 -5.92
CA GLU A 56 -4.72 4.89 -5.18
C GLU A 56 -5.53 5.80 -4.24
N MET A 57 -6.66 6.34 -4.69
CA MET A 57 -7.57 7.15 -3.86
C MET A 57 -8.18 6.33 -2.72
N GLU A 58 -8.61 5.09 -2.96
CA GLU A 58 -9.11 4.18 -1.92
C GLU A 58 -8.03 3.93 -0.85
N SER A 59 -6.79 3.62 -1.27
CA SER A 59 -5.67 3.40 -0.36
C SER A 59 -5.32 4.63 0.48
N LEU A 60 -5.34 5.83 -0.13
CA LEU A 60 -5.10 7.08 0.57
C LEU A 60 -6.18 7.37 1.61
N MET A 61 -7.44 7.14 1.26
CA MET A 61 -8.56 7.31 2.17
C MET A 61 -8.47 6.38 3.38
N ASP A 62 -8.22 5.09 3.15
CA ASP A 62 -8.06 4.12 4.23
C ASP A 62 -6.90 4.50 5.16
N ALA A 63 -5.81 4.98 4.58
CA ALA A 63 -4.66 5.44 5.33
C ALA A 63 -4.94 6.70 6.15
N LEU A 64 -5.62 7.69 5.56
CA LEU A 64 -6.00 8.92 6.28
C LEU A 64 -6.94 8.60 7.44
N LEU A 65 -7.88 7.66 7.26
CA LEU A 65 -8.76 7.19 8.34
C LEU A 65 -8.00 6.53 9.48
N LEU A 66 -7.04 5.67 9.15
CA LEU A 66 -6.21 5.01 10.15
C LEU A 66 -5.31 6.00 10.90
N LEU A 67 -4.85 7.05 10.22
CA LEU A 67 -4.00 8.10 10.81
C LEU A 67 -4.80 9.19 11.56
N ALA A 68 -6.05 9.45 11.14
CA ALA A 68 -6.91 10.45 11.78
C ALA A 68 -7.56 9.94 13.07
N ARG A 69 -7.54 8.64 13.34
CA ARG A 69 -7.93 8.11 14.65
C ARG A 69 -6.88 8.58 15.68
N ASP A 70 -7.32 9.17 16.79
CA ASP A 70 -6.43 9.62 17.86
C ASP A 70 -5.43 8.54 18.24
N GLU A 71 -4.21 8.98 18.60
CA GLU A 71 -3.17 8.06 19.09
C GLU A 71 -3.65 7.29 20.32
N ASP A 72 -4.58 7.88 21.10
CA ASP A 72 -5.18 7.30 22.30
C ASP A 72 -6.33 6.33 22.02
N VAL A 73 -6.88 6.30 20.78
CA VAL A 73 -7.90 5.30 20.40
C VAL A 73 -7.19 4.06 19.89
N ALA A 74 -7.26 3.00 20.69
CA ALA A 74 -6.73 1.69 20.29
C ALA A 74 -7.33 1.27 18.94
N LEU A 75 -6.49 0.93 17.98
CA LEU A 75 -6.94 0.28 16.75
C LEU A 75 -7.49 -1.10 17.13
N GLU A 76 -8.63 -1.48 16.56
CA GLU A 76 -9.18 -2.82 16.75
C GLU A 76 -8.15 -3.86 16.34
N THR A 77 -7.69 -4.63 17.32
CA THR A 77 -6.72 -5.70 17.14
C THR A 77 -7.45 -7.04 17.11
N GLU A 78 -6.99 -7.93 16.26
CA GLU A 78 -7.45 -9.31 16.21
C GLU A 78 -6.28 -10.24 15.91
N ASP A 79 -6.47 -11.54 16.19
CA ASP A 79 -5.49 -12.55 15.82
C ASP A 79 -5.69 -12.91 14.35
N PHE A 80 -4.64 -12.83 13.54
CA PHE A 80 -4.70 -13.16 12.11
C PHE A 80 -3.38 -13.75 11.61
N ALA A 81 -3.45 -14.55 10.56
CA ALA A 81 -2.28 -15.02 9.84
C ALA A 81 -1.75 -13.92 8.91
N ALA A 82 -0.48 -13.53 9.08
CA ALA A 82 0.12 -12.52 8.19
C ALA A 82 0.09 -12.95 6.72
N ARG A 83 0.13 -14.26 6.45
CA ARG A 83 0.06 -14.84 5.12
C ARG A 83 -1.21 -14.45 4.38
N ASP A 84 -2.37 -14.48 5.03
CA ASP A 84 -3.66 -14.16 4.40
C ASP A 84 -3.68 -12.72 3.86
N ILE A 85 -3.11 -11.79 4.64
CA ILE A 85 -3.00 -10.39 4.23
C ILE A 85 -2.00 -10.23 3.08
N VAL A 86 -0.86 -10.94 3.13
CA VAL A 86 0.16 -10.91 2.07
C VAL A 86 -0.41 -11.42 0.75
N GLU A 87 -1.09 -12.57 0.77
CA GLU A 87 -1.71 -13.17 -0.42
C GLU A 87 -2.81 -12.26 -0.97
N HIS A 88 -3.65 -11.69 -0.10
CA HIS A 88 -4.70 -10.75 -0.51
C HIS A 88 -4.14 -9.52 -1.22
N GLU A 89 -3.10 -8.89 -0.67
CA GLU A 89 -2.51 -7.70 -1.28
C GLU A 89 -1.75 -8.02 -2.59
N ILE A 90 -1.14 -9.21 -2.69
CA ILE A 90 -0.55 -9.71 -3.93
C ILE A 90 -1.61 -9.85 -5.02
N GLU A 91 -2.75 -10.48 -4.72
CA GLU A 91 -3.83 -10.65 -5.70
C GLU A 91 -4.39 -9.30 -6.20
N ARG A 92 -4.42 -8.28 -5.35
CA ARG A 92 -4.85 -6.93 -5.75
C ARG A 92 -3.94 -6.29 -6.81
N VAL A 93 -2.64 -6.54 -6.74
CA VAL A 93 -1.65 -5.96 -7.68
C VAL A 93 -1.33 -6.89 -8.84
N ARG A 94 -1.72 -8.17 -8.79
CA ARG A 94 -1.45 -9.17 -9.83
C ARG A 94 -1.80 -8.70 -11.25
N PRO A 95 -2.99 -8.11 -11.52
CA PRO A 95 -3.32 -7.65 -12.85
C PRO A 95 -2.37 -6.57 -13.39
N LEU A 96 -1.81 -5.74 -12.51
CA LEU A 96 -0.85 -4.70 -12.89
C LEU A 96 0.52 -5.31 -13.20
N ILE A 97 0.93 -6.32 -12.44
CA ILE A 97 2.18 -7.07 -12.62
C ILE A 97 2.15 -7.81 -13.97
N GLU A 98 1.07 -8.55 -14.23
CA GLU A 98 0.85 -9.27 -15.47
C GLU A 98 0.77 -8.32 -16.68
N GLY A 99 0.06 -7.19 -16.52
CA GLY A 99 -0.05 -6.17 -17.57
C GLY A 99 1.29 -5.53 -17.96
N LYS A 100 2.29 -5.59 -17.09
CA LYS A 100 3.67 -5.16 -17.35
C LYS A 100 4.61 -6.31 -17.76
N GLY A 101 4.17 -7.55 -17.70
CA GLY A 101 5.00 -8.73 -17.96
C GLY A 101 6.10 -8.94 -16.90
N LEU A 102 5.85 -8.50 -15.66
CA LEU A 102 6.77 -8.69 -14.54
C LEU A 102 6.58 -10.09 -13.94
N ALA A 103 7.67 -10.71 -13.48
CA ALA A 103 7.60 -11.91 -12.67
C ALA A 103 7.25 -11.55 -11.22
N LEU A 104 6.39 -12.36 -10.59
CA LEU A 104 6.04 -12.26 -9.17
C LEU A 104 6.39 -13.56 -8.48
N ASP A 105 7.13 -13.46 -7.37
CA ASP A 105 7.53 -14.58 -6.54
C ASP A 105 7.10 -14.35 -5.09
N LEU A 106 6.41 -15.33 -4.49
CA LEU A 106 6.05 -15.34 -3.07
C LEU A 106 6.81 -16.45 -2.37
N GLN A 107 7.66 -16.09 -1.41
CA GLN A 107 8.46 -17.00 -0.59
C GLN A 107 7.94 -16.96 0.84
N VAL A 108 7.33 -18.04 1.29
CA VAL A 108 6.82 -18.19 2.66
C VAL A 108 7.80 -19.09 3.43
N GLU A 109 8.60 -18.48 4.29
CA GLU A 109 9.56 -19.17 5.17
C GLU A 109 8.92 -19.52 6.53
N ALA A 110 7.93 -18.72 6.96
CA ALA A 110 7.16 -18.92 8.17
C ALA A 110 5.77 -18.29 8.03
N GLU A 111 4.82 -18.73 8.86
CA GLU A 111 3.45 -18.23 8.90
C GLU A 111 3.15 -17.60 10.27
N PRO A 112 3.67 -16.38 10.55
CA PRO A 112 3.46 -15.76 11.84
C PRO A 112 1.99 -15.41 12.07
N GLN A 113 1.50 -15.74 13.28
CA GLN A 113 0.24 -15.26 13.81
C GLN A 113 0.50 -13.93 14.51
N LEU A 114 -0.20 -12.89 14.09
CA LEU A 114 -0.04 -11.55 14.63
C LEU A 114 -1.29 -11.16 15.42
N HIS A 115 -1.07 -10.48 16.55
CA HIS A 115 -2.15 -9.81 17.29
C HIS A 115 -2.03 -8.30 17.04
N ALA A 116 -2.78 -7.80 16.07
CA ALA A 116 -2.66 -6.41 15.62
C ALA A 116 -3.84 -6.03 14.71
N PRO A 117 -3.93 -4.77 14.25
CA PRO A 117 -4.92 -4.37 13.25
C PRO A 117 -4.53 -4.90 11.86
N PRO A 118 -5.24 -5.90 11.28
CA PRO A 118 -4.87 -6.48 9.98
C PRO A 118 -4.92 -5.47 8.84
N ARG A 119 -5.85 -4.49 8.92
CA ARG A 119 -5.95 -3.40 7.94
C ARG A 119 -4.66 -2.56 7.84
N VAL A 120 -3.93 -2.41 8.94
CA VAL A 120 -2.65 -1.66 8.92
C VAL A 120 -1.62 -2.40 8.08
N LEU A 121 -1.49 -3.72 8.27
CA LEU A 121 -0.59 -4.53 7.45
C LEU A 121 -0.98 -4.46 5.97
N GLY A 122 -2.27 -4.58 5.65
CA GLY A 122 -2.78 -4.47 4.28
C GLY A 122 -2.45 -3.14 3.63
N VAL A 123 -2.70 -2.02 4.32
CA VAL A 123 -2.37 -0.68 3.79
C VAL A 123 -0.86 -0.52 3.60
N MET A 124 -0.04 -0.96 4.56
CA MET A 124 1.42 -0.89 4.42
C MET A 124 1.90 -1.71 3.22
N LEU A 125 1.52 -2.98 3.12
CA LEU A 125 1.89 -3.86 2.00
C LEU A 125 1.38 -3.35 0.66
N GLY A 126 0.14 -2.91 0.58
CA GLY A 126 -0.44 -2.35 -0.65
C GLY A 126 0.36 -1.17 -1.19
N ASN A 127 0.83 -0.27 -0.30
CA ASN A 127 1.70 0.84 -0.69
C ASN A 127 3.08 0.36 -1.18
N LEU A 128 3.68 -0.63 -0.53
CA LEU A 128 4.98 -1.18 -0.94
C LEU A 128 4.88 -1.89 -2.29
N LEU A 129 3.87 -2.75 -2.47
CA LEU A 129 3.63 -3.48 -3.71
C LEU A 129 3.30 -2.53 -4.87
N SER A 130 2.46 -1.53 -4.64
CA SER A 130 2.13 -0.51 -5.64
C SER A 130 3.39 0.24 -6.10
N ASN A 131 4.29 0.61 -5.17
CA ASN A 131 5.57 1.22 -5.49
C ASN A 131 6.47 0.27 -6.28
N ALA A 132 6.60 -0.99 -5.86
CA ALA A 132 7.39 -2.00 -6.57
C ALA A 132 6.92 -2.15 -8.03
N VAL A 133 5.61 -2.29 -8.26
CA VAL A 133 5.03 -2.38 -9.61
C VAL A 133 5.27 -1.09 -10.41
N ARG A 134 5.11 0.07 -9.76
CA ARG A 134 5.25 1.38 -10.42
C ARG A 134 6.66 1.64 -10.91
N PHE A 135 7.67 1.28 -10.11
CA PHE A 135 9.06 1.62 -10.36
C PHE A 135 9.86 0.49 -11.03
N THR A 136 9.22 -0.65 -11.32
CA THR A 136 9.79 -1.75 -12.10
C THR A 136 9.16 -1.78 -13.49
N ASP A 137 9.96 -1.60 -14.53
CA ASP A 137 9.49 -1.65 -15.92
C ASP A 137 9.71 -3.04 -16.53
N ALA A 138 10.75 -3.75 -16.11
CA ALA A 138 11.05 -5.12 -16.49
C ALA A 138 11.77 -5.84 -15.34
N GLY A 139 11.61 -7.15 -15.25
CA GLY A 139 12.23 -7.98 -14.22
C GLY A 139 11.20 -8.59 -13.27
N ARG A 140 11.41 -8.48 -11.95
CA ARG A 140 10.60 -9.21 -10.97
C ARG A 140 10.35 -8.43 -9.70
N ILE A 141 9.28 -8.86 -9.01
CA ILE A 141 8.95 -8.48 -7.65
C ILE A 141 8.94 -9.76 -6.82
N CYS A 142 9.63 -9.76 -5.69
CA CYS A 142 9.67 -10.87 -4.75
C CYS A 142 9.09 -10.41 -3.41
N VAL A 143 8.14 -11.16 -2.88
CA VAL A 143 7.61 -10.97 -1.52
C VAL A 143 8.08 -12.13 -0.68
N ARG A 144 8.77 -11.86 0.44
CA ARG A 144 9.23 -12.87 1.39
C ARG A 144 8.57 -12.65 2.72
N LEU A 145 7.92 -13.69 3.24
CA LEU A 145 7.31 -13.72 4.56
C LEU A 145 8.13 -14.63 5.48
N SER A 146 8.66 -14.06 6.55
CA SER A 146 9.43 -14.74 7.59
C SER A 146 8.73 -14.62 8.95
N ALA A 147 9.27 -15.24 9.99
CA ALA A 147 8.65 -15.24 11.32
C ALA A 147 8.51 -13.84 11.95
N ASP A 148 9.41 -12.91 11.62
CA ASP A 148 9.53 -11.60 12.23
C ASP A 148 9.36 -10.43 11.25
N ARG A 149 9.12 -10.70 9.96
CA ARG A 149 9.06 -9.65 8.93
C ARG A 149 8.36 -10.10 7.66
N VAL A 150 7.96 -9.10 6.88
CA VAL A 150 7.67 -9.26 5.46
C VAL A 150 8.54 -8.29 4.65
N GLU A 151 9.13 -8.78 3.57
CA GLU A 151 9.99 -8.02 2.66
C GLU A 151 9.38 -8.00 1.27
N VAL A 152 9.33 -6.81 0.65
CA VAL A 152 9.02 -6.61 -0.76
C VAL A 152 10.28 -6.14 -1.46
N THR A 153 10.78 -6.91 -2.41
CA THR A 153 11.97 -6.59 -3.18
C THR A 153 11.61 -6.48 -4.65
N ASP A 154 11.98 -5.40 -5.29
CA ASP A 154 11.84 -5.18 -6.73
C ASP A 154 13.20 -5.06 -7.42
N THR A 155 13.22 -5.26 -8.73
CA THR A 155 14.40 -5.06 -9.59
C THR A 155 14.28 -3.79 -10.43
N GLY A 156 13.59 -2.78 -9.92
CA GLY A 156 13.30 -1.53 -10.60
C GLY A 156 14.47 -0.55 -10.64
N ILE A 157 14.13 0.72 -10.87
CA ILE A 157 15.15 1.77 -11.04
C ILE A 157 15.97 2.06 -9.78
N GLY A 158 15.49 1.67 -8.60
CA GLY A 158 16.11 2.01 -7.33
C GLY A 158 16.14 3.50 -7.01
N MET A 159 16.82 3.82 -5.92
CA MET A 159 17.00 5.18 -5.40
C MET A 159 18.45 5.44 -5.05
N ASP A 160 18.93 6.66 -5.26
CA ASP A 160 20.20 7.12 -4.70
C ASP A 160 20.07 7.46 -3.21
N ALA A 161 21.20 7.73 -2.56
CA ALA A 161 21.23 8.02 -1.13
C ALA A 161 20.41 9.28 -0.76
N ALA A 162 20.37 10.28 -1.62
CA ALA A 162 19.62 11.51 -1.38
C ALA A 162 18.11 11.26 -1.46
N ALA A 163 17.66 10.49 -2.46
CA ALA A 163 16.28 10.10 -2.60
C ALA A 163 15.83 9.16 -1.48
N LEU A 164 16.68 8.20 -1.10
CA LEU A 164 16.39 7.25 -0.02
C LEU A 164 16.23 7.95 1.32
N ALA A 165 17.06 8.94 1.64
CA ALA A 165 16.97 9.73 2.87
C ALA A 165 15.65 10.49 3.00
N ARG A 166 15.01 10.83 1.87
CA ARG A 166 13.75 11.59 1.80
C ARG A 166 12.54 10.73 1.46
N ALA A 167 12.71 9.42 1.28
CA ALA A 167 11.66 8.53 0.79
C ALA A 167 10.40 8.50 1.66
N PHE A 168 10.51 8.83 2.95
CA PHE A 168 9.39 8.91 3.88
C PHE A 168 8.80 10.32 4.04
N GLU A 169 9.36 11.34 3.36
CA GLU A 169 8.77 12.68 3.37
C GLU A 169 7.46 12.69 2.58
N PRO A 170 6.36 13.24 3.15
CA PRO A 170 5.10 13.39 2.42
C PRO A 170 5.29 14.21 1.13
N PHE A 171 4.62 13.79 0.06
CA PHE A 171 4.65 14.43 -1.26
C PHE A 171 6.04 14.41 -1.95
N TYR A 172 7.06 13.80 -1.37
CA TYR A 172 8.36 13.67 -2.01
C TYR A 172 8.30 12.69 -3.18
N ARG A 173 8.95 13.07 -4.28
CA ARG A 173 9.06 12.27 -5.51
C ARG A 173 10.48 12.40 -6.05
N ALA A 174 11.22 11.28 -6.04
CA ALA A 174 12.58 11.23 -6.59
C ALA A 174 12.61 11.38 -8.11
N ASN A 175 11.56 10.97 -8.82
CA ASN A 175 11.47 11.07 -10.28
C ASN A 175 10.15 11.72 -10.69
N LEU A 176 10.23 12.93 -11.25
CA LEU A 176 9.09 13.73 -11.71
C LEU A 176 8.61 13.36 -13.12
N GLU A 177 9.42 12.63 -13.89
CA GLU A 177 9.11 12.23 -15.27
C GLU A 177 8.15 11.04 -15.34
N ARG A 178 8.04 10.28 -14.24
CA ARG A 178 7.10 9.14 -14.16
C ARG A 178 5.66 9.60 -13.92
N PRO A 179 4.67 8.77 -14.33
CA PRO A 179 3.26 9.09 -14.13
C PRO A 179 2.98 9.57 -12.70
N PRO A 180 2.15 10.61 -12.54
CA PRO A 180 1.91 11.22 -11.25
C PRO A 180 1.30 10.22 -10.26
N GLY A 181 1.83 10.23 -9.05
CA GLY A 181 1.24 9.68 -7.86
C GLY A 181 1.45 10.68 -6.74
N PRO A 182 0.63 10.67 -5.69
CA PRO A 182 0.59 11.72 -4.67
C PRO A 182 1.88 11.83 -3.84
N GLY A 183 2.79 10.84 -3.91
CA GLY A 183 4.00 10.84 -3.09
C GLY A 183 3.72 10.61 -1.59
N LEU A 184 2.60 9.95 -1.27
CA LEU A 184 2.15 9.75 0.10
C LEU A 184 2.32 8.30 0.59
N GLY A 185 2.41 7.32 -0.33
CA GLY A 185 2.34 5.89 0.03
C GLY A 185 3.40 5.45 1.06
N LEU A 186 4.68 5.81 0.85
CA LEU A 186 5.75 5.45 1.79
C LEU A 186 5.66 6.20 3.11
N SER A 187 5.29 7.48 3.10
CA SER A 187 5.11 8.27 4.33
C SER A 187 3.95 7.73 5.17
N ILE A 188 2.88 7.29 4.54
CA ILE A 188 1.74 6.64 5.18
C ILE A 188 2.16 5.29 5.78
N ALA A 189 2.79 4.42 4.99
CA ALA A 189 3.26 3.13 5.47
C ALA A 189 4.22 3.27 6.67
N HIS A 190 5.12 4.26 6.61
CA HIS A 190 6.05 4.54 7.69
C HIS A 190 5.32 5.00 8.97
N ARG A 191 4.36 5.95 8.89
CA ARG A 191 3.59 6.43 10.04
C ARG A 191 2.72 5.33 10.66
N LEU A 192 2.07 4.51 9.85
CA LEU A 192 1.29 3.36 10.32
C LEU A 192 2.20 2.33 11.01
N GLY A 193 3.37 2.08 10.42
CA GLY A 193 4.37 1.21 11.02
C GLY A 193 4.86 1.70 12.38
N GLN A 194 5.10 3.02 12.53
CA GLN A 194 5.45 3.61 13.83
C GLN A 194 4.33 3.41 14.86
N ARG A 195 3.07 3.64 14.46
CA ARG A 195 1.91 3.51 15.36
C ARG A 195 1.70 2.07 15.85
N CYS A 196 1.94 1.07 14.98
CA CYS A 196 1.80 -0.34 15.32
C CYS A 196 3.09 -0.99 15.83
N ARG A 197 4.17 -0.22 16.03
CA ARG A 197 5.50 -0.73 16.37
C ARG A 197 6.03 -1.73 15.34
N TRP A 198 5.68 -1.52 14.09
CA TRP A 198 6.17 -2.24 12.93
C TRP A 198 7.08 -1.36 12.07
N PRO A 199 8.36 -1.21 12.45
CA PRO A 199 9.29 -0.34 11.72
C PRO A 199 9.36 -0.72 10.24
N LEU A 200 9.25 0.30 9.38
CA LEU A 200 9.48 0.16 7.96
C LEU A 200 10.92 0.57 7.63
N GLN A 201 11.65 -0.33 7.00
CA GLN A 201 13.02 -0.11 6.54
C GLN A 201 13.09 -0.15 5.02
N LEU A 202 13.96 0.68 4.45
CA LEU A 202 14.22 0.70 3.00
C LEU A 202 15.71 0.54 2.75
N ALA A 203 16.05 -0.30 1.79
CA ALA A 203 17.37 -0.40 1.19
C ALA A 203 17.24 -0.32 -0.32
N SER A 204 17.99 0.55 -0.97
CA SER A 204 17.89 0.76 -2.41
C SER A 204 19.22 1.15 -3.01
N THR A 205 19.43 0.76 -4.27
CA THR A 205 20.60 1.13 -5.06
C THR A 205 20.12 1.48 -6.48
N PRO A 206 20.58 2.58 -7.07
CA PRO A 206 20.22 2.93 -8.44
C PRO A 206 20.48 1.79 -9.42
N GLY A 207 19.48 1.45 -10.22
CA GLY A 207 19.55 0.38 -11.22
C GLY A 207 19.48 -1.04 -10.67
N GLN A 208 19.39 -1.24 -9.34
CA GLN A 208 19.30 -2.57 -8.71
C GLN A 208 17.97 -2.82 -8.01
N GLY A 209 17.10 -1.80 -7.95
CA GLY A 209 15.79 -1.87 -7.31
C GLY A 209 15.79 -1.47 -5.84
N THR A 210 14.71 -1.82 -5.18
CA THR A 210 14.45 -1.46 -3.78
C THR A 210 14.01 -2.69 -3.00
N ARG A 211 14.46 -2.78 -1.74
CA ARG A 211 13.94 -3.68 -0.73
C ARG A 211 13.27 -2.88 0.35
N ALA A 212 12.00 -3.15 0.59
CA ALA A 212 11.22 -2.59 1.69
C ALA A 212 10.88 -3.70 2.68
N THR A 213 11.15 -3.48 3.97
CA THR A 213 10.97 -4.47 5.03
C THR A 213 10.07 -3.91 6.11
N ILE A 214 8.97 -4.59 6.40
CA ILE A 214 8.13 -4.35 7.58
C ILE A 214 8.57 -5.36 8.64
N LEU A 215 9.08 -4.88 9.76
CA LEU A 215 9.44 -5.73 10.90
C LEU A 215 8.21 -5.89 11.81
N PHE A 216 7.85 -7.13 12.10
CA PHE A 216 6.83 -7.40 13.10
C PHE A 216 7.47 -7.25 14.48
N GLY A 217 7.21 -6.13 15.17
CA GLY A 217 7.63 -5.96 16.55
C GLY A 217 6.96 -7.01 17.45
N ALA A 218 7.42 -7.17 18.69
CA ALA A 218 6.67 -7.88 19.71
C ALA A 218 5.26 -7.26 19.74
N GLY A 219 4.25 -8.03 19.35
CA GLY A 219 2.89 -7.57 19.09
C GLY A 219 2.34 -6.61 20.16
N ILE A 220 1.26 -5.90 19.89
CA ILE A 220 0.58 -5.08 20.88
C ILE A 220 0.27 -5.99 22.06
N PRO A 221 0.66 -5.61 23.33
CA PRO A 221 0.39 -6.45 24.48
C PRO A 221 -1.10 -6.83 24.52
N ARG A 222 -1.39 -8.09 24.81
CA ARG A 222 -2.75 -8.53 25.15
C ARG A 222 -3.05 -7.94 26.53
N ASP A 223 -3.95 -6.98 26.62
CA ASP A 223 -4.51 -6.52 27.91
C ASP A 223 -5.42 -7.57 28.53
#